data_fd4b5e0d8b3b1bd75687ed7edc9bb150
#
_entry.id   fd4b5e0d8b3b1bd75687ed7edc9bb150
#
_cell.length_a   1.000
_cell.length_b   1.000
_cell.length_c   1.000
_cell.angle_alpha   90.00
_cell.angle_beta   90.00
_cell.angle_gamma   90.00
#
_symmetry.space_group_name_H-M   'P 1'
#
loop_
_entity.id
_entity.type
_entity.pdbx_description
1 polymer ?
#
loop_
_entity_poly.entity_id
_entity_poly.type
_entity_poly.pdbx_seq_one_letter_code
_entity_poly.pdbx_strand_id
1 'polypeptide(L)'
;VGATLGLYSVNYDRTSEYNEDFTDKDGNGHGGYTLGNDFWVDGSGVDFKLGFILRPFESSSFRIGAAVHTPTFFSLKERNTAYINFDLNETTRGITKPYDARGNDTEGEYEYKLITPWKFNASMGYTIGSSVALGVEYEYSDRTSAKMKDPDGYELGQTEDIKAMMKAVHTLRVGAEFKLAPEFAFRLGYNHITAPLKSDAFKYLPVNSMRTDTEFSNPGATNNYTLGCGYRGESFYVDMAYMYN
;
A
#
# COMPACT_ATOMS: atom_id res chain seq x y z
N VAL A 1 -14.90 -1.67 -25.65
CA VAL A 1 -13.56 -2.15 -25.35
C VAL A 1 -12.69 -0.95 -25.03
N GLY A 2 -11.86 -1.06 -24.00
CA GLY A 2 -10.89 -0.04 -23.61
C GLY A 2 -9.53 -0.67 -23.31
N ALA A 3 -8.48 0.09 -23.63
CA ALA A 3 -7.10 -0.29 -23.31
C ALA A 3 -6.38 0.90 -22.69
N THR A 4 -5.49 0.63 -21.74
CA THR A 4 -4.69 1.66 -21.05
C THR A 4 -3.26 1.19 -20.94
N LEU A 5 -2.31 2.05 -21.29
CA LEU A 5 -0.90 1.91 -20.95
C LEU A 5 -0.63 2.74 -19.69
N GLY A 6 -0.17 2.11 -18.64
CA GLY A 6 0.24 2.76 -17.39
C GLY A 6 1.74 3.02 -17.40
N LEU A 7 2.14 4.26 -17.13
CA LEU A 7 3.53 4.66 -16.91
C LEU A 7 3.61 5.23 -15.50
N TYR A 8 4.54 4.72 -14.69
CA TYR A 8 4.66 5.07 -13.27
C TYR A 8 6.03 5.65 -12.99
N SER A 9 6.06 6.67 -12.16
CA SER A 9 7.27 7.16 -11.49
C SER A 9 7.13 6.86 -10.00
N VAL A 10 8.16 6.31 -9.41
CA VAL A 10 8.24 6.00 -7.98
C VAL A 10 9.27 6.92 -7.37
N ASN A 11 8.87 7.58 -6.30
CA ASN A 11 9.76 8.33 -5.41
C ASN A 11 9.18 8.14 -4.00
N TYR A 12 9.94 7.48 -3.15
CA TYR A 12 9.55 7.18 -1.77
C TYR A 12 10.74 7.45 -0.86
N ASP A 13 10.50 8.17 0.19
CA ASP A 13 11.48 8.44 1.24
C ASP A 13 10.87 8.18 2.61
N ARG A 14 11.69 7.64 3.49
CA ARG A 14 11.36 7.37 4.88
C ARG A 14 12.54 7.61 5.77
N THR A 15 12.34 8.37 6.83
CA THR A 15 13.26 8.46 7.97
C THR A 15 12.59 7.83 9.18
N SER A 16 13.28 6.96 9.89
CA SER A 16 12.84 6.41 11.16
C SER A 16 13.90 6.57 12.24
N GLU A 17 13.47 6.97 13.43
CA GLU A 17 14.33 7.07 14.61
C GLU A 17 13.70 6.28 15.76
N TYR A 18 14.51 5.48 16.39
CA TYR A 18 14.18 4.78 17.63
C TYR A 18 15.09 5.25 18.75
N ASN A 19 14.49 5.72 19.82
CA ASN A 19 15.21 6.19 21.01
C ASN A 19 14.92 5.27 22.18
N GLU A 20 15.97 4.90 22.93
CA GLU A 20 15.85 4.11 24.14
C GLU A 20 16.69 4.74 25.24
N ASP A 21 16.03 5.03 26.38
CA ASP A 21 16.69 5.57 27.57
C ASP A 21 16.90 4.45 28.59
N PHE A 22 18.07 4.41 29.18
CA PHE A 22 18.43 3.46 30.24
C PHE A 22 18.24 4.10 31.61
N THR A 23 17.47 3.44 32.46
CA THR A 23 17.27 3.85 33.85
C THR A 23 17.60 2.71 34.80
N ASP A 24 18.10 3.05 36.00
CA ASP A 24 18.28 2.09 37.07
C ASP A 24 16.93 1.77 37.78
N LYS A 25 17.00 0.90 38.80
CA LYS A 25 15.82 0.50 39.57
C LYS A 25 15.20 1.66 40.37
N ASP A 26 15.97 2.70 40.63
CA ASP A 26 15.57 3.89 41.38
C ASP A 26 15.07 5.00 40.45
N GLY A 27 15.09 4.76 39.11
CA GLY A 27 14.61 5.69 38.09
C GLY A 27 15.67 6.73 37.65
N ASN A 28 16.92 6.61 38.06
CA ASN A 28 17.98 7.52 37.59
C ASN A 28 18.37 7.15 36.16
N GLY A 29 18.51 8.17 35.29
CA GLY A 29 18.93 7.99 33.92
C GLY A 29 20.42 7.66 33.81
N HIS A 30 20.76 6.69 32.96
CA HIS A 30 22.11 6.28 32.62
C HIS A 30 22.48 6.59 31.16
N GLY A 31 21.70 7.48 30.52
CA GLY A 31 21.82 7.79 29.10
C GLY A 31 20.96 6.88 28.24
N GLY A 32 21.27 6.82 26.94
CA GLY A 32 20.49 6.05 26.00
C GLY A 32 21.17 5.88 24.65
N TYR A 33 20.42 5.48 23.66
CA TYR A 33 20.86 5.49 22.28
C TYR A 33 19.73 5.89 21.33
N THR A 34 20.13 6.43 20.18
CA THR A 34 19.26 6.68 19.04
C THR A 34 19.71 5.79 17.88
N LEU A 35 18.81 4.98 17.36
CA LEU A 35 18.99 4.23 16.13
C LEU A 35 18.22 4.92 15.03
N GLY A 36 18.91 5.42 13.99
CA GLY A 36 18.31 6.05 12.83
C GLY A 36 18.45 5.22 11.58
N ASN A 37 17.45 5.29 10.72
CA ASN A 37 17.45 4.65 9.41
C ASN A 37 16.76 5.57 8.40
N ASP A 38 17.48 5.91 7.33
CA ASP A 38 16.95 6.61 6.17
C ASP A 38 16.88 5.64 4.99
N PHE A 39 15.75 5.68 4.29
CA PHE A 39 15.44 4.76 3.22
C PHE A 39 14.80 5.51 2.05
N TRP A 40 15.36 5.37 0.86
CA TRP A 40 14.85 5.99 -0.37
C TRP A 40 14.66 4.94 -1.45
N VAL A 41 13.58 5.06 -2.20
CA VAL A 41 13.33 4.25 -3.38
C VAL A 41 12.93 5.14 -4.53
N ASP A 42 13.69 5.09 -5.60
CA ASP A 42 13.41 5.78 -6.85
C ASP A 42 13.21 4.77 -7.98
N GLY A 43 12.41 5.12 -8.97
CA GLY A 43 12.30 4.28 -10.15
C GLY A 43 11.11 4.55 -11.04
N SER A 44 10.87 3.62 -11.93
CA SER A 44 9.77 3.70 -12.88
C SER A 44 9.14 2.34 -13.13
N GLY A 45 7.93 2.34 -13.66
CA GLY A 45 7.21 1.11 -13.97
C GLY A 45 6.27 1.28 -15.16
N VAL A 46 5.90 0.15 -15.75
CA VAL A 46 4.96 0.08 -16.86
C VAL A 46 3.99 -1.08 -16.68
N ASP A 47 2.72 -0.87 -17.01
CA ASP A 47 1.72 -1.93 -17.13
C ASP A 47 0.78 -1.68 -18.32
N PHE A 48 -0.02 -2.70 -18.60
CA PHE A 48 -1.07 -2.64 -19.60
C PHE A 48 -2.38 -3.17 -19.01
N LYS A 49 -3.50 -2.50 -19.36
CA LYS A 49 -4.84 -2.86 -18.92
C LYS A 49 -5.75 -3.00 -20.12
N LEU A 50 -6.53 -4.05 -20.14
CA LEU A 50 -7.54 -4.30 -21.17
C LEU A 50 -8.87 -4.61 -20.51
N GLY A 51 -9.94 -3.99 -21.01
CA GLY A 51 -11.27 -4.24 -20.48
C GLY A 51 -12.36 -4.09 -21.52
N PHE A 52 -13.51 -4.66 -21.21
CA PHE A 52 -14.71 -4.49 -22.01
C PHE A 52 -15.94 -4.35 -21.12
N ILE A 53 -16.95 -3.67 -21.68
CA ILE A 53 -18.29 -3.56 -21.11
C ILE A 53 -19.26 -4.01 -22.20
N LEU A 54 -20.17 -4.91 -21.85
CA LEU A 54 -21.22 -5.40 -22.71
C LEU A 54 -22.58 -5.01 -22.14
N ARG A 55 -23.51 -4.73 -23.03
CA ARG A 55 -24.94 -4.59 -22.75
C ARG A 55 -25.64 -5.77 -23.40
N PRO A 56 -25.84 -6.89 -22.64
CA PRO A 56 -26.28 -8.14 -23.24
C PRO A 56 -27.72 -8.09 -23.76
N PHE A 57 -28.53 -7.14 -23.29
CA PHE A 57 -29.96 -7.02 -23.68
C PHE A 57 -30.21 -5.57 -24.13
N GLU A 58 -30.67 -5.39 -25.37
CA GLU A 58 -30.93 -4.03 -25.92
C GLU A 58 -32.01 -3.27 -25.14
N SER A 59 -33.05 -3.98 -24.68
CA SER A 59 -34.17 -3.42 -23.90
C SER A 59 -33.84 -3.16 -22.42
N SER A 60 -32.68 -3.61 -21.93
CA SER A 60 -32.29 -3.49 -20.53
C SER A 60 -31.11 -2.53 -20.36
N SER A 61 -31.09 -1.81 -19.25
CA SER A 61 -29.92 -1.01 -18.83
C SER A 61 -28.81 -1.85 -18.17
N PHE A 62 -29.00 -3.18 -18.09
CA PHE A 62 -28.02 -4.09 -17.49
C PHE A 62 -26.72 -4.11 -18.30
N ARG A 63 -25.60 -4.03 -17.59
CA ARG A 63 -24.26 -4.07 -18.16
C ARG A 63 -23.40 -5.05 -17.39
N ILE A 64 -22.52 -5.74 -18.08
CA ILE A 64 -21.47 -6.56 -17.51
C ILE A 64 -20.13 -6.08 -18.04
N GLY A 65 -19.12 -6.12 -17.20
CA GLY A 65 -17.75 -5.75 -17.58
C GLY A 65 -16.76 -6.76 -17.06
N ALA A 66 -15.65 -6.87 -17.77
CA ALA A 66 -14.48 -7.56 -17.28
C ALA A 66 -13.22 -6.79 -17.71
N ALA A 67 -12.19 -6.86 -16.87
CA ALA A 67 -10.90 -6.27 -17.17
C ALA A 67 -9.76 -7.15 -16.64
N VAL A 68 -8.65 -7.11 -17.34
CA VAL A 68 -7.40 -7.72 -16.92
C VAL A 68 -6.31 -6.64 -16.90
N HIS A 69 -5.52 -6.63 -15.82
CA HIS A 69 -4.35 -5.80 -15.69
C HIS A 69 -3.12 -6.72 -15.66
N THR A 70 -2.17 -6.44 -16.53
CA THR A 70 -0.88 -7.14 -16.48
C THR A 70 -0.15 -6.80 -15.17
N PRO A 71 0.88 -7.56 -14.81
CA PRO A 71 1.85 -7.09 -13.84
C PRO A 71 2.37 -5.70 -14.21
N THR A 72 2.62 -4.88 -13.20
CA THR A 72 3.44 -3.69 -13.37
C THR A 72 4.89 -4.11 -13.24
N PHE A 73 5.69 -3.82 -14.25
CA PHE A 73 7.12 -4.10 -14.28
C PHE A 73 7.85 -2.85 -13.81
N PHE A 74 8.32 -2.87 -12.56
CA PHE A 74 9.11 -1.79 -11.99
C PHE A 74 10.59 -2.06 -12.11
N SER A 75 11.38 -1.01 -12.39
CA SER A 75 12.81 -0.95 -12.18
C SER A 75 13.07 0.09 -11.08
N LEU A 76 13.61 -0.38 -9.97
CA LEU A 76 13.73 0.38 -8.72
C LEU A 76 15.18 0.41 -8.27
N LYS A 77 15.56 1.54 -7.69
CA LYS A 77 16.82 1.76 -7.02
C LYS A 77 16.55 2.17 -5.59
N GLU A 78 17.06 1.39 -4.66
CA GLU A 78 16.97 1.61 -3.23
C GLU A 78 18.30 2.14 -2.71
N ARG A 79 18.23 3.09 -1.81
CA ARG A 79 19.35 3.57 -1.00
C ARG A 79 18.93 3.57 0.45
N ASN A 80 19.80 3.09 1.30
CA ASN A 80 19.58 3.12 2.73
C ASN A 80 20.83 3.61 3.47
N THR A 81 20.60 4.30 4.60
CA THR A 81 21.63 4.69 5.55
C THR A 81 21.13 4.33 6.94
N ALA A 82 21.93 3.64 7.72
CA ALA A 82 21.64 3.38 9.11
C ALA A 82 22.75 3.90 10.01
N TYR A 83 22.37 4.48 11.15
CA TYR A 83 23.32 4.98 12.15
C TYR A 83 22.82 4.71 13.57
N ILE A 84 23.76 4.70 14.49
CA ILE A 84 23.48 4.63 15.92
C ILE A 84 24.27 5.70 16.66
N ASN A 85 23.59 6.49 17.49
CA ASN A 85 24.19 7.47 18.39
C ASN A 85 23.99 6.99 19.83
N PHE A 86 25.02 7.06 20.63
CA PHE A 86 24.99 6.74 22.05
C PHE A 86 25.18 8.00 22.89
N ASP A 87 24.37 8.14 23.93
CA ASP A 87 24.54 9.11 25.01
C ASP A 87 24.49 8.31 26.33
N LEU A 88 25.63 7.92 26.83
CA LEU A 88 25.77 7.05 27.98
C LEU A 88 26.52 7.74 29.10
N ASN A 89 26.08 7.50 30.33
CA ASN A 89 26.82 7.87 31.53
C ASN A 89 27.61 6.63 32.02
N GLU A 90 28.92 6.62 31.74
CA GLU A 90 29.79 5.55 32.20
C GLU A 90 30.19 5.79 33.66
N THR A 91 29.90 4.83 34.55
CA THR A 91 30.33 4.86 35.93
C THR A 91 31.42 3.81 36.16
N THR A 92 32.67 4.26 36.33
CA THR A 92 33.79 3.39 36.63
C THR A 92 34.37 3.76 37.99
N ARG A 93 34.42 2.83 38.95
CA ARG A 93 34.92 3.03 40.32
C ARG A 93 34.27 4.22 41.07
N GLY A 94 32.98 4.40 40.88
CA GLY A 94 32.21 5.47 41.53
C GLY A 94 32.37 6.87 40.88
N ILE A 95 33.04 6.98 39.74
CA ILE A 95 33.16 8.19 38.95
C ILE A 95 32.27 8.03 37.71
N THR A 96 31.23 8.87 37.58
CA THR A 96 30.38 8.95 36.40
C THR A 96 30.98 9.95 35.39
N LYS A 97 31.16 9.50 34.17
CA LYS A 97 31.60 10.35 33.04
C LYS A 97 30.59 10.17 31.89
N PRO A 98 30.22 11.29 31.24
CA PRO A 98 29.45 11.19 30.00
C PRO A 98 30.27 10.51 28.90
N TYR A 99 29.65 9.64 28.14
CA TYR A 99 30.24 8.97 27.00
C TYR A 99 29.29 9.17 25.81
N ASP A 100 29.75 9.99 24.88
CA ASP A 100 29.08 10.23 23.61
C ASP A 100 29.85 9.53 22.50
N ALA A 101 29.18 8.71 21.73
CA ALA A 101 29.76 8.08 20.55
C ALA A 101 28.72 7.93 19.44
N ARG A 102 29.19 8.07 18.22
CA ARG A 102 28.45 7.71 17.04
C ARG A 102 29.10 6.45 16.43
N GLY A 103 28.31 5.44 16.15
CA GLY A 103 28.75 4.32 15.34
C GLY A 103 29.00 4.75 13.90
N ASN A 104 29.73 3.93 13.13
CA ASN A 104 29.89 4.18 11.71
C ASN A 104 28.55 4.07 11.01
N ASP A 105 28.24 5.04 10.14
CA ASP A 105 27.10 4.98 9.27
C ASP A 105 27.25 3.80 8.30
N THR A 106 26.18 3.05 8.11
CA THR A 106 26.12 1.99 7.11
C THR A 106 25.30 2.49 5.95
N GLU A 107 25.90 2.55 4.78
CA GLU A 107 25.24 2.95 3.54
C GLU A 107 25.11 1.74 2.61
N GLY A 108 23.97 1.63 1.99
CA GLY A 108 23.66 0.61 0.99
C GLY A 108 22.97 1.22 -0.21
N GLU A 109 23.33 0.73 -1.39
CA GLU A 109 22.63 1.04 -2.64
C GLU A 109 22.32 -0.28 -3.35
N TYR A 110 21.09 -0.42 -3.82
CA TYR A 110 20.62 -1.66 -4.38
C TYR A 110 19.64 -1.42 -5.54
N GLU A 111 19.88 -2.07 -6.68
CA GLU A 111 18.97 -2.03 -7.82
C GLU A 111 18.23 -3.36 -7.95
N TYR A 112 16.92 -3.28 -8.21
CA TYR A 112 16.10 -4.47 -8.41
C TYR A 112 14.89 -4.21 -9.30
N LYS A 113 14.32 -5.28 -9.80
CA LYS A 113 13.06 -5.28 -10.54
C LYS A 113 11.97 -5.86 -9.67
N LEU A 114 10.84 -5.14 -9.56
CA LEU A 114 9.64 -5.62 -8.90
C LEU A 114 8.55 -5.89 -9.93
N ILE A 115 8.06 -7.12 -9.98
CA ILE A 115 6.96 -7.53 -10.85
C ILE A 115 5.74 -7.75 -9.98
N THR A 116 4.71 -6.92 -10.14
CA THR A 116 3.47 -7.04 -9.36
C THR A 116 2.59 -8.18 -9.90
N PRO A 117 1.60 -8.64 -9.11
CA PRO A 117 0.64 -9.63 -9.57
C PRO A 117 -0.25 -9.15 -10.71
N TRP A 118 -0.80 -10.09 -11.47
CA TRP A 118 -1.96 -9.86 -12.31
C TRP A 118 -3.17 -9.45 -11.47
N LYS A 119 -4.08 -8.66 -12.07
CA LYS A 119 -5.39 -8.35 -11.49
C LYS A 119 -6.47 -8.67 -12.49
N PHE A 120 -7.54 -9.26 -11.99
CA PHE A 120 -8.72 -9.63 -12.76
C PHE A 120 -9.94 -8.99 -12.14
N ASN A 121 -10.71 -8.26 -12.94
CA ASN A 121 -11.90 -7.55 -12.51
C ASN A 121 -13.14 -8.09 -13.27
N ALA A 122 -14.23 -8.28 -12.54
CA ALA A 122 -15.54 -8.53 -13.08
C ALA A 122 -16.54 -7.55 -12.48
N SER A 123 -17.44 -7.01 -13.28
CA SER A 123 -18.40 -6.00 -12.83
C SER A 123 -19.77 -6.18 -13.43
N MET A 124 -20.79 -5.71 -12.71
CA MET A 124 -22.17 -5.62 -13.17
C MET A 124 -22.72 -4.24 -12.80
N GLY A 125 -23.53 -3.69 -13.69
CA GLY A 125 -24.21 -2.44 -13.45
C GLY A 125 -25.64 -2.47 -13.95
N TYR A 126 -26.52 -1.77 -13.24
CA TYR A 126 -27.91 -1.65 -13.61
C TYR A 126 -28.43 -0.23 -13.34
N THR A 127 -29.17 0.31 -14.30
CA THR A 127 -29.80 1.63 -14.12
C THR A 127 -31.32 1.47 -14.13
N ILE A 128 -31.98 2.02 -13.10
CA ILE A 128 -33.44 1.98 -12.94
C ILE A 128 -33.98 3.34 -13.35
N GLY A 129 -34.66 3.38 -14.47
CA GLY A 129 -35.13 4.62 -15.08
C GLY A 129 -33.95 5.58 -15.33
N SER A 130 -34.14 6.87 -15.04
CA SER A 130 -33.09 7.91 -15.12
C SER A 130 -32.52 8.29 -13.75
N SER A 131 -33.01 7.67 -12.67
CA SER A 131 -32.85 8.19 -11.31
C SER A 131 -31.92 7.36 -10.43
N VAL A 132 -31.77 6.05 -10.70
CA VAL A 132 -30.94 5.18 -9.86
C VAL A 132 -29.96 4.40 -10.71
N ALA A 133 -28.69 4.42 -10.34
CA ALA A 133 -27.67 3.54 -10.90
C ALA A 133 -27.05 2.71 -9.78
N LEU A 134 -26.92 1.40 -10.03
CA LEU A 134 -26.33 0.43 -9.12
C LEU A 134 -25.14 -0.21 -9.80
N GLY A 135 -24.08 -0.50 -9.04
CA GLY A 135 -22.88 -1.17 -9.53
C GLY A 135 -22.28 -2.08 -8.48
N VAL A 136 -21.76 -3.20 -8.94
CA VAL A 136 -20.92 -4.11 -8.15
C VAL A 136 -19.70 -4.49 -8.98
N GLU A 137 -18.55 -4.55 -8.32
CA GLU A 137 -17.29 -4.97 -8.92
C GLU A 137 -16.56 -5.90 -7.96
N TYR A 138 -15.99 -6.93 -8.52
CA TYR A 138 -15.10 -7.85 -7.82
C TYR A 138 -13.73 -7.84 -8.50
N GLU A 139 -12.66 -7.70 -7.70
CA GLU A 139 -11.28 -7.76 -8.16
C GLU A 139 -10.56 -8.89 -7.43
N TYR A 140 -9.79 -9.65 -8.16
CA TYR A 140 -8.90 -10.69 -7.67
C TYR A 140 -7.45 -10.39 -8.03
N SER A 141 -6.54 -10.55 -7.08
CA SER A 141 -5.10 -10.46 -7.30
C SER A 141 -4.35 -11.41 -6.37
N ASP A 142 -3.62 -12.36 -6.93
CA ASP A 142 -2.77 -13.25 -6.14
C ASP A 142 -1.43 -12.59 -5.81
N ARG A 143 -1.33 -12.05 -4.60
CA ARG A 143 -0.12 -11.34 -4.13
C ARG A 143 1.08 -12.27 -3.98
N THR A 144 0.89 -13.58 -3.87
CA THR A 144 1.99 -14.56 -3.79
C THR A 144 2.78 -14.67 -5.08
N SER A 145 2.20 -14.22 -6.20
CA SER A 145 2.82 -14.25 -7.52
C SER A 145 3.74 -13.07 -7.83
N ALA A 146 3.84 -12.08 -6.91
CA ALA A 146 4.79 -11.00 -7.06
C ALA A 146 6.24 -11.53 -6.99
N LYS A 147 7.13 -10.88 -7.74
CA LYS A 147 8.53 -11.30 -7.84
C LYS A 147 9.46 -10.13 -7.68
N MET A 148 10.54 -10.35 -6.95
CA MET A 148 11.69 -9.47 -6.93
C MET A 148 12.85 -10.15 -7.65
N LYS A 149 13.51 -9.41 -8.52
CA LYS A 149 14.63 -9.88 -9.34
C LYS A 149 15.77 -8.88 -9.28
N ASP A 150 16.98 -9.38 -9.43
CA ASP A 150 18.14 -8.55 -9.65
C ASP A 150 18.11 -7.86 -11.04
N PRO A 151 19.03 -6.93 -11.36
CA PRO A 151 19.14 -6.31 -12.66
C PRO A 151 19.33 -7.29 -13.84
N ASP A 152 19.95 -8.44 -13.59
CA ASP A 152 20.22 -9.48 -14.57
C ASP A 152 19.02 -10.41 -14.81
N GLY A 153 18.00 -10.34 -13.92
CA GLY A 153 16.74 -11.06 -14.06
C GLY A 153 16.62 -12.34 -13.21
N TYR A 154 17.60 -12.64 -12.35
CA TYR A 154 17.53 -13.76 -11.41
C TYR A 154 16.59 -13.41 -10.25
N GLU A 155 15.83 -14.39 -9.77
CA GLU A 155 14.91 -14.18 -8.64
C GLU A 155 15.72 -14.00 -7.34
N LEU A 156 15.34 -12.97 -6.57
CA LEU A 156 15.93 -12.70 -5.25
C LEU A 156 15.23 -13.50 -4.16
N GLY A 157 15.91 -13.72 -3.04
CA GLY A 157 15.36 -14.42 -1.88
C GLY A 157 14.05 -13.84 -1.35
N GLN A 158 13.86 -12.53 -1.45
CA GLN A 158 12.63 -11.83 -1.11
C GLN A 158 11.39 -12.34 -1.89
N THR A 159 11.56 -12.95 -3.05
CA THR A 159 10.47 -13.62 -3.77
C THR A 159 9.90 -14.81 -2.97
N GLU A 160 10.74 -15.58 -2.31
CA GLU A 160 10.29 -16.68 -1.43
C GLU A 160 9.60 -16.14 -0.17
N ASP A 161 10.10 -15.03 0.40
CA ASP A 161 9.45 -14.36 1.53
C ASP A 161 8.05 -13.86 1.15
N ILE A 162 7.89 -13.27 -0.03
CA ILE A 162 6.59 -12.87 -0.56
C ILE A 162 5.63 -14.07 -0.62
N LYS A 163 6.04 -15.19 -1.17
CA LYS A 163 5.23 -16.42 -1.23
C LYS A 163 4.88 -16.96 0.18
N ALA A 164 5.83 -16.87 1.11
CA ALA A 164 5.63 -17.33 2.47
C ALA A 164 4.64 -16.44 3.24
N MET A 165 4.73 -15.11 3.11
CA MET A 165 3.99 -14.15 3.91
C MET A 165 2.66 -13.71 3.30
N MET A 166 2.58 -13.59 1.97
CA MET A 166 1.42 -13.02 1.29
C MET A 166 0.36 -14.06 0.95
N LYS A 167 -0.83 -13.60 0.61
CA LYS A 167 -1.95 -14.38 0.10
C LYS A 167 -2.71 -13.62 -0.98
N ALA A 168 -3.63 -14.30 -1.65
CA ALA A 168 -4.53 -13.66 -2.60
C ALA A 168 -5.41 -12.61 -1.92
N VAL A 169 -5.62 -11.51 -2.61
CA VAL A 169 -6.47 -10.40 -2.19
C VAL A 169 -7.72 -10.35 -3.05
N HIS A 170 -8.85 -10.28 -2.39
CA HIS A 170 -10.17 -10.12 -2.97
C HIS A 170 -10.69 -8.74 -2.61
N THR A 171 -11.16 -7.99 -3.59
CA THR A 171 -11.79 -6.69 -3.37
C THR A 171 -13.21 -6.72 -3.91
N LEU A 172 -14.16 -6.38 -3.06
CA LEU A 172 -15.57 -6.20 -3.44
C LEU A 172 -15.92 -4.72 -3.32
N ARG A 173 -16.43 -4.14 -4.42
CA ARG A 173 -16.92 -2.76 -4.46
C ARG A 173 -18.40 -2.77 -4.81
N VAL A 174 -19.19 -2.05 -4.04
CA VAL A 174 -20.62 -1.85 -4.30
C VAL A 174 -20.91 -0.36 -4.27
N GLY A 175 -21.66 0.11 -5.25
CA GLY A 175 -22.01 1.54 -5.35
C GLY A 175 -23.44 1.76 -5.81
N ALA A 176 -24.00 2.85 -5.34
CA ALA A 176 -25.31 3.34 -5.76
C ALA A 176 -25.25 4.84 -5.98
N GLU A 177 -25.89 5.31 -7.06
CA GLU A 177 -26.14 6.72 -7.33
C GLU A 177 -27.66 6.94 -7.41
N PHE A 178 -28.12 8.00 -6.74
CA PHE A 178 -29.51 8.44 -6.73
C PHE A 178 -29.57 9.87 -7.25
N LYS A 179 -30.27 10.10 -8.36
CA LYS A 179 -30.59 11.42 -8.85
C LYS A 179 -31.87 11.89 -8.16
N LEU A 180 -31.70 12.77 -7.18
CA LEU A 180 -32.83 13.35 -6.43
C LEU A 180 -33.55 14.43 -7.22
N ALA A 181 -32.85 15.12 -8.11
CA ALA A 181 -33.33 16.07 -9.10
C ALA A 181 -32.43 15.96 -10.34
N PRO A 182 -32.83 16.56 -11.50
CA PRO A 182 -31.98 16.55 -12.70
C PRO A 182 -30.55 17.05 -12.45
N GLU A 183 -30.42 18.03 -11.55
CA GLU A 183 -29.15 18.68 -11.22
C GLU A 183 -28.39 18.01 -10.04
N PHE A 184 -29.10 17.24 -9.21
CA PHE A 184 -28.52 16.68 -7.97
C PHE A 184 -28.41 15.18 -8.00
N ALA A 185 -27.20 14.69 -7.73
CA ALA A 185 -26.89 13.28 -7.52
C ALA A 185 -26.31 13.04 -6.12
N PHE A 186 -26.78 11.96 -5.49
CA PHE A 186 -26.26 11.46 -4.23
C PHE A 186 -25.67 10.08 -4.45
N ARG A 187 -24.51 9.81 -3.85
CA ARG A 187 -23.76 8.57 -4.08
C ARG A 187 -23.38 7.90 -2.77
N LEU A 188 -23.53 6.60 -2.74
CA LEU A 188 -23.09 5.73 -1.64
C LEU A 188 -22.18 4.64 -2.21
N GLY A 189 -21.14 4.31 -1.49
CA GLY A 189 -20.25 3.22 -1.85
C GLY A 189 -19.70 2.47 -0.66
N TYR A 190 -19.43 1.21 -0.89
CA TYR A 190 -18.75 0.33 0.04
C TYR A 190 -17.67 -0.45 -0.69
N ASN A 191 -16.50 -0.55 -0.08
CA ASN A 191 -15.37 -1.30 -0.59
C ASN A 191 -14.78 -2.15 0.53
N HIS A 192 -14.73 -3.47 0.30
CA HIS A 192 -14.10 -4.43 1.18
C HIS A 192 -12.87 -5.02 0.50
N ILE A 193 -11.72 -4.96 1.19
CA ILE A 193 -10.45 -5.51 0.74
C ILE A 193 -9.99 -6.53 1.77
N THR A 194 -9.77 -7.78 1.38
CA THR A 194 -9.26 -8.80 2.29
C THR A 194 -7.80 -8.53 2.66
N ALA A 195 -7.38 -9.00 3.84
CA ALA A 195 -6.01 -8.85 4.31
C ALA A 195 -5.00 -9.43 3.29
N PRO A 196 -3.92 -8.70 2.96
CA PRO A 196 -2.92 -9.16 1.98
C PRO A 196 -1.91 -10.15 2.55
N LEU A 197 -1.73 -10.17 3.87
CA LEU A 197 -0.78 -11.02 4.56
C LEU A 197 -1.47 -12.19 5.27
N LYS A 198 -0.76 -13.30 5.43
CA LYS A 198 -1.17 -14.41 6.28
C LYS A 198 -1.12 -13.98 7.74
N SER A 199 -1.93 -14.59 8.58
CA SER A 199 -2.01 -14.25 10.02
C SER A 199 -0.71 -14.49 10.79
N ASP A 200 0.18 -15.32 10.26
CA ASP A 200 1.48 -15.69 10.84
C ASP A 200 2.68 -15.14 10.05
N ALA A 201 2.45 -14.18 9.17
CA ALA A 201 3.49 -13.57 8.32
C ALA A 201 4.68 -13.04 9.13
N PHE A 202 4.44 -12.48 10.33
CA PHE A 202 5.48 -11.97 11.22
C PHE A 202 6.55 -13.01 11.62
N LYS A 203 6.25 -14.31 11.53
CA LYS A 203 7.22 -15.38 11.85
C LYS A 203 8.39 -15.45 10.88
N TYR A 204 8.23 -14.92 9.69
CA TYR A 204 9.25 -14.93 8.64
C TYR A 204 10.16 -13.72 8.70
N LEU A 205 9.85 -12.72 9.53
CA LEU A 205 10.69 -11.55 9.69
C LEU A 205 11.79 -11.77 10.72
N PRO A 206 13.00 -11.24 10.51
CA PRO A 206 14.02 -11.21 11.53
C PRO A 206 13.52 -10.50 12.79
N VAL A 207 13.79 -11.07 13.98
CA VAL A 207 13.29 -10.53 15.25
C VAL A 207 13.69 -9.07 15.46
N ASN A 208 14.86 -8.66 15.00
CA ASN A 208 15.33 -7.28 15.12
C ASN A 208 14.57 -6.31 14.21
N SER A 209 14.20 -6.72 13.01
CA SER A 209 13.41 -5.89 12.09
C SER A 209 12.02 -5.56 12.64
N MET A 210 11.43 -6.46 13.41
CA MET A 210 10.12 -6.23 14.03
C MET A 210 10.13 -5.18 15.15
N ARG A 211 11.26 -4.98 15.80
CA ARG A 211 11.37 -4.04 16.92
C ARG A 211 11.67 -2.62 16.51
N THR A 212 12.32 -2.45 15.37
CA THR A 212 12.80 -1.17 14.88
C THR A 212 12.05 -0.68 13.63
N ASP A 213 11.37 -1.57 12.91
CA ASP A 213 10.58 -1.21 11.73
C ASP A 213 9.14 -0.90 12.14
N THR A 214 8.85 0.40 12.26
CA THR A 214 7.52 0.90 12.61
C THR A 214 6.50 0.77 11.48
N GLU A 215 6.94 0.52 10.24
CA GLU A 215 6.07 0.36 9.08
C GLU A 215 5.58 -1.07 8.89
N PHE A 216 6.22 -2.06 9.51
CA PHE A 216 5.68 -3.40 9.44
C PHE A 216 4.40 -3.47 10.25
N SER A 217 3.29 -3.39 9.54
CA SER A 217 1.99 -3.71 10.07
C SER A 217 1.47 -4.97 9.38
N ASN A 218 0.83 -5.86 10.13
CA ASN A 218 0.04 -6.94 9.55
C ASN A 218 -1.39 -6.43 9.33
N PRO A 219 -1.65 -5.73 8.21
CA PRO A 219 -2.94 -5.09 8.00
C PRO A 219 -4.02 -6.16 7.90
N GLY A 220 -5.10 -5.94 8.64
CA GLY A 220 -6.31 -6.72 8.53
C GLY A 220 -7.05 -6.46 7.21
N ALA A 221 -8.29 -6.91 7.16
CA ALA A 221 -9.18 -6.52 6.08
C ALA A 221 -9.56 -5.04 6.24
N THR A 222 -9.65 -4.33 5.11
CA THR A 222 -10.02 -2.91 5.06
C THR A 222 -11.45 -2.74 4.57
N ASN A 223 -12.21 -1.88 5.25
CA ASN A 223 -13.58 -1.52 4.86
C ASN A 223 -13.67 -0.02 4.66
N ASN A 224 -13.96 0.41 3.43
CA ASN A 224 -14.14 1.81 3.11
C ASN A 224 -15.61 2.11 2.83
N TYR A 225 -16.14 3.12 3.47
CA TYR A 225 -17.48 3.65 3.26
C TYR A 225 -17.38 5.01 2.59
N THR A 226 -18.07 5.20 1.47
CA THR A 226 -18.02 6.46 0.73
C THR A 226 -19.38 7.09 0.63
N LEU A 227 -19.39 8.41 0.78
CA LEU A 227 -20.55 9.26 0.61
C LEU A 227 -20.19 10.37 -0.35
N GLY A 228 -21.06 10.64 -1.33
CA GLY A 228 -20.81 11.70 -2.30
C GLY A 228 -22.09 12.44 -2.67
N CYS A 229 -21.92 13.69 -3.05
CA CYS A 229 -22.98 14.48 -3.66
C CYS A 229 -22.43 15.26 -4.85
N GLY A 230 -23.25 15.41 -5.87
CA GLY A 230 -22.92 16.15 -7.08
C GLY A 230 -24.02 17.10 -7.47
N TYR A 231 -23.63 18.27 -7.95
CA TYR A 231 -24.50 19.23 -8.58
C TYR A 231 -24.02 19.49 -10.01
N ARG A 232 -24.95 19.47 -10.95
CA ARG A 232 -24.70 19.80 -12.37
C ARG A 232 -25.67 20.82 -12.83
N GLY A 233 -25.22 22.06 -12.93
CA GLY A 233 -25.95 23.17 -13.56
C GLY A 233 -25.69 23.25 -15.09
N GLU A 234 -26.18 24.28 -15.73
CA GLU A 234 -26.02 24.50 -17.17
C GLU A 234 -24.56 24.80 -17.56
N SER A 235 -23.84 25.56 -16.72
CA SER A 235 -22.49 26.07 -17.03
C SER A 235 -21.38 25.50 -16.16
N PHE A 236 -21.69 24.80 -15.07
CA PHE A 236 -20.71 24.26 -14.17
C PHE A 236 -21.22 22.99 -13.46
N TYR A 237 -20.28 22.19 -12.96
CA TYR A 237 -20.59 21.07 -12.07
C TYR A 237 -19.66 21.09 -10.87
N VAL A 238 -20.13 20.55 -9.75
CA VAL A 238 -19.36 20.35 -8.53
C VAL A 238 -19.67 18.96 -8.00
N ASP A 239 -18.61 18.20 -7.69
CA ASP A 239 -18.70 16.91 -7.02
C ASP A 239 -17.91 16.96 -5.71
N MET A 240 -18.50 16.43 -4.65
CA MET A 240 -17.84 16.23 -3.35
C MET A 240 -17.97 14.79 -2.94
N ALA A 241 -16.91 14.26 -2.34
CA ALA A 241 -16.91 12.91 -1.81
C ALA A 241 -16.16 12.86 -0.46
N TYR A 242 -16.68 12.04 0.44
CA TYR A 242 -16.06 11.72 1.72
C TYR A 242 -15.88 10.21 1.83
N MET A 243 -14.73 9.78 2.32
CA MET A 243 -14.42 8.38 2.57
C MET A 243 -14.03 8.19 4.04
N TYR A 244 -14.64 7.20 4.65
CA TYR A 244 -14.29 6.69 5.98
C TYR A 244 -13.69 5.29 5.84
N ASN A 245 -12.55 5.10 6.49
CA ASN A 245 -11.82 3.82 6.55
C ASN A 245 -11.81 3.29 7.98
#